data_7aa415cb20ee80cb210f0f5bb5c9be2a
#
_entry.id   7aa415cb20ee80cb210f0f5bb5c9be2a
#
_cell.length_a   1.000
_cell.length_b   1.000
_cell.length_c   1.000
_cell.angle_alpha   90.00
_cell.angle_beta   90.00
_cell.angle_gamma   90.00
#
_symmetry.space_group_name_H-M   'P 1'
#
loop_
_entity.id
_entity.type
_entity.pdbx_description
1 polymer ?
#
loop_
_entity_poly.entity_id
_entity_poly.type
_entity_poly.pdbx_seq_one_letter_code
_entity_poly.pdbx_strand_id
1 'polypeptide(L)'
;MSNDKILRTLQQDVEIPEVVRKKADQAFARIHAEQEKTEPDNRKVVSYNKKETERKAISKRKIAVVAAVAALATATVTAGAAAYMKWSAGMAEGMQATETQQKQLEDNGMAAFTSQSCTDAGVTVTAEQSITDNYNSHISFKVEGFQVEDGQQPDFGSISVRVDGKDDLNLDAGFYDGIITGEDGMPVRASDGSSALDENGDMMYYYVQEDGSMEFDINMNNYQEKGFFIGKDIQVELKDLGTVNKAEFTRTLEGTWSFEWKLGGADTAKTYTLNQPLGDSGATIQTVEVSPISVYAEYNFPIQKETITGENEDGTTSESTTFKEAPPLMGIKLKDGTVIKNMYMGGGMIGYQNNSSDDYVYAYATDRIIDPDQIAYFLFIKDILDGVQGLTEDDYYEVAVGENQQGDR
;
A
#
# COMPACT_ATOMS: atom_id res chain seq x y z
N MET A 1 29.43 25.11 3.43
CA MET A 1 28.62 26.18 4.05
C MET A 1 28.62 25.95 5.55
N SER A 2 28.91 26.98 6.36
CA SER A 2 29.15 26.80 7.82
C SER A 2 27.85 26.51 8.57
N ASN A 3 27.86 25.52 9.49
CA ASN A 3 26.76 25.13 10.38
C ASN A 3 26.16 26.32 11.18
N ASP A 4 26.90 27.41 11.38
CA ASP A 4 26.43 28.64 12.03
C ASP A 4 25.29 29.37 11.28
N LYS A 5 25.17 29.15 9.97
CA LYS A 5 24.13 29.82 9.17
C LYS A 5 22.79 29.10 9.29
N ILE A 6 22.81 27.78 9.45
CA ILE A 6 21.61 26.93 9.63
C ILE A 6 21.03 27.18 11.04
N LEU A 7 21.88 27.21 12.07
CA LEU A 7 21.46 27.47 13.45
C LEU A 7 20.81 28.87 13.62
N ARG A 8 21.25 29.89 12.88
CA ARG A 8 20.64 31.23 12.93
C ARG A 8 19.30 31.30 12.23
N THR A 9 19.04 30.43 11.25
CA THR A 9 17.72 30.38 10.57
C THR A 9 16.69 29.66 11.43
N LEU A 10 17.09 28.67 12.25
CA LEU A 10 16.22 27.95 13.18
C LEU A 10 15.89 28.75 14.46
N GLN A 11 16.59 29.84 14.71
CA GLN A 11 16.34 30.74 15.86
C GLN A 11 15.54 32.00 15.49
N GLN A 12 15.02 32.10 14.27
CA GLN A 12 14.08 33.17 13.94
C GLN A 12 12.72 32.86 14.58
N ASP A 13 12.31 33.69 15.53
CA ASP A 13 10.96 33.67 16.09
C ASP A 13 9.95 33.77 14.94
N VAL A 14 9.24 32.68 14.68
CA VAL A 14 8.11 32.70 13.74
C VAL A 14 6.97 33.42 14.47
N GLU A 15 6.60 34.62 14.02
CA GLU A 15 5.40 35.28 14.51
C GLU A 15 4.17 34.46 14.14
N ILE A 16 3.64 33.73 15.14
CA ILE A 16 2.38 32.99 14.99
C ILE A 16 1.25 34.00 14.83
N PRO A 17 0.48 33.96 13.74
CA PRO A 17 -0.63 34.89 13.53
C PRO A 17 -1.61 34.88 14.72
N GLU A 18 -2.06 36.06 15.11
CA GLU A 18 -2.93 36.25 16.30
C GLU A 18 -4.20 35.38 16.25
N VAL A 19 -4.71 35.09 15.05
CA VAL A 19 -5.85 34.20 14.82
C VAL A 19 -5.54 32.76 15.23
N VAL A 20 -4.31 32.26 14.99
CA VAL A 20 -3.88 30.92 15.34
C VAL A 20 -3.70 30.81 16.85
N ARG A 21 -3.07 31.81 17.49
CA ARG A 21 -2.92 31.90 18.93
C ARG A 21 -4.29 31.90 19.62
N LYS A 22 -5.23 32.72 19.15
CA LYS A 22 -6.58 32.82 19.70
C LYS A 22 -7.40 31.53 19.58
N LYS A 23 -7.23 30.77 18.49
CA LYS A 23 -7.86 29.44 18.33
C LYS A 23 -7.24 28.38 19.23
N ALA A 24 -5.93 28.39 19.40
CA ALA A 24 -5.24 27.52 20.34
C ALA A 24 -5.68 27.78 21.79
N ASP A 25 -5.73 29.04 22.23
CA ASP A 25 -6.21 29.42 23.56
C ASP A 25 -7.66 29.01 23.81
N GLN A 26 -8.53 29.11 22.79
CA GLN A 26 -9.91 28.63 22.88
C GLN A 26 -10.01 27.11 22.98
N ALA A 27 -9.15 26.36 22.28
CA ALA A 27 -9.09 24.90 22.35
C ALA A 27 -8.60 24.44 23.73
N PHE A 28 -7.54 25.04 24.25
CA PHE A 28 -7.06 24.77 25.63
C PHE A 28 -8.08 25.11 26.72
N ALA A 29 -8.79 26.24 26.59
CA ALA A 29 -9.83 26.60 27.51
C ALA A 29 -11.01 25.60 27.53
N ARG A 30 -11.35 25.00 26.38
CA ARG A 30 -12.36 23.94 26.31
C ARG A 30 -11.90 22.66 26.97
N ILE A 31 -10.65 22.23 26.72
CA ILE A 31 -10.07 21.04 27.35
C ILE A 31 -10.05 21.16 28.85
N HIS A 32 -9.62 22.31 29.39
CA HIS A 32 -9.65 22.57 30.85
C HIS A 32 -11.05 22.57 31.41
N ALA A 33 -12.04 23.17 30.74
CA ALA A 33 -13.41 23.19 31.18
C ALA A 33 -14.10 21.80 31.16
N GLU A 34 -13.65 20.89 30.35
CA GLU A 34 -14.10 19.48 30.33
C GLU A 34 -13.44 18.66 31.43
N GLN A 35 -12.15 18.89 31.71
CA GLN A 35 -11.44 18.24 32.83
C GLN A 35 -12.02 18.59 34.21
N GLU A 36 -12.46 19.83 34.42
CA GLU A 36 -13.12 20.23 35.68
C GLU A 36 -14.50 19.58 35.88
N LYS A 37 -15.14 19.08 34.82
CA LYS A 37 -16.45 18.39 34.92
C LYS A 37 -16.34 16.89 35.22
N THR A 38 -15.14 16.31 35.21
CA THR A 38 -14.90 14.88 35.35
C THR A 38 -14.20 14.46 36.64
N GLU A 39 -14.02 15.35 37.63
CA GLU A 39 -13.56 14.91 38.96
C GLU A 39 -14.71 14.24 39.76
N PRO A 40 -14.62 12.92 40.05
CA PRO A 40 -15.58 12.27 40.94
C PRO A 40 -15.29 12.67 42.39
N ASP A 41 -16.31 13.18 43.06
CA ASP A 41 -16.37 13.46 44.52
C ASP A 41 -16.03 12.18 45.30
N ASN A 42 -14.85 12.15 45.88
CA ASN A 42 -14.31 11.01 46.61
C ASN A 42 -14.54 11.21 48.12
N ARG A 43 -15.78 10.94 48.60
CA ARG A 43 -16.07 10.70 50.03
C ARG A 43 -17.26 9.78 50.20
N LYS A 44 -16.99 8.46 50.36
CA LYS A 44 -17.60 7.61 51.39
C LYS A 44 -17.04 6.20 51.32
N VAL A 45 -16.15 5.90 52.25
CA VAL A 45 -15.77 4.54 52.63
C VAL A 45 -16.96 3.93 53.39
N VAL A 46 -17.53 2.85 52.89
CA VAL A 46 -18.35 1.94 53.68
C VAL A 46 -17.91 0.52 53.36
N SER A 47 -17.29 -0.08 54.37
CA SER A 47 -16.95 -1.52 54.38
C SER A 47 -18.21 -2.36 54.46
N TYR A 48 -18.36 -3.41 53.66
CA TYR A 48 -19.23 -4.52 53.97
C TYR A 48 -18.68 -5.87 53.51
N ASN A 49 -18.84 -6.82 54.37
CA ASN A 49 -18.38 -8.21 54.43
C ASN A 49 -18.77 -9.11 53.26
N LYS A 50 -17.85 -10.04 53.04
CA LYS A 50 -17.91 -11.29 52.31
C LYS A 50 -19.13 -12.13 52.69
N LYS A 51 -19.91 -12.57 51.67
CA LYS A 51 -20.62 -13.83 51.64
C LYS A 51 -20.70 -14.38 50.22
N GLU A 52 -20.19 -15.58 50.08
CA GLU A 52 -20.34 -16.46 48.90
C GLU A 52 -21.81 -16.80 48.68
N THR A 53 -22.24 -16.77 47.43
CA THR A 53 -23.09 -17.80 46.84
C THR A 53 -23.27 -17.63 45.33
N GLU A 54 -22.90 -18.67 44.63
CA GLU A 54 -23.38 -19.27 43.35
C GLU A 54 -24.15 -18.48 42.28
N ARG A 55 -23.54 -18.57 41.10
CA ARG A 55 -24.15 -18.80 39.77
C ARG A 55 -25.49 -18.12 39.44
N LYS A 56 -25.44 -17.15 38.55
CA LYS A 56 -26.16 -17.10 37.25
C LYS A 56 -26.08 -15.71 36.59
N ALA A 57 -26.17 -15.74 35.28
CA ALA A 57 -26.43 -14.65 34.36
C ALA A 57 -25.20 -13.88 33.84
N ILE A 58 -24.89 -14.24 32.62
CA ILE A 58 -24.18 -13.44 31.66
C ILE A 58 -24.75 -12.01 31.65
N SER A 59 -24.12 -11.16 32.39
CA SER A 59 -24.37 -9.72 32.29
C SER A 59 -23.73 -9.25 30.99
N LYS A 60 -24.55 -8.88 30.03
CA LYS A 60 -24.16 -8.09 28.88
C LYS A 60 -23.41 -6.85 29.38
N ARG A 61 -22.09 -6.96 29.51
CA ARG A 61 -21.25 -5.80 29.59
C ARG A 61 -21.43 -5.10 28.24
N LYS A 62 -22.15 -4.01 28.28
CA LYS A 62 -22.10 -2.99 27.25
C LYS A 62 -20.63 -2.67 27.12
N ILE A 63 -20.02 -3.12 26.04
CA ILE A 63 -18.78 -2.56 25.54
C ILE A 63 -19.16 -1.11 25.26
N ALA A 64 -18.77 -0.22 26.14
CA ALA A 64 -18.68 1.17 25.80
C ALA A 64 -17.52 1.24 24.79
N VAL A 65 -17.83 1.10 23.54
CA VAL A 65 -17.02 1.63 22.47
C VAL A 65 -16.99 3.12 22.76
N VAL A 66 -15.95 3.58 23.45
CA VAL A 66 -15.55 4.96 23.38
C VAL A 66 -14.98 5.10 21.97
N ALA A 67 -15.86 5.19 20.98
CA ALA A 67 -15.54 5.89 19.78
C ALA A 67 -15.21 7.31 20.24
N ALA A 68 -13.93 7.58 20.44
CA ALA A 68 -13.43 8.91 20.30
C ALA A 68 -13.72 9.24 18.83
N VAL A 69 -14.90 9.79 18.60
CA VAL A 69 -15.20 10.50 17.37
C VAL A 69 -14.24 11.69 17.42
N ALA A 70 -13.01 11.46 16.94
CA ALA A 70 -12.18 12.54 16.51
C ALA A 70 -13.05 13.28 15.49
N ALA A 71 -13.49 14.46 15.85
CA ALA A 71 -14.28 15.32 15.00
C ALA A 71 -13.61 15.30 13.64
N LEU A 72 -14.37 14.86 12.63
CA LEU A 72 -14.04 15.05 11.23
C LEU A 72 -13.60 16.50 11.02
N ALA A 73 -12.32 16.75 11.16
CA ALA A 73 -11.70 17.84 10.47
C ALA A 73 -11.63 17.38 9.01
N THR A 74 -12.75 17.51 8.30
CA THR A 74 -12.67 17.74 6.88
C THR A 74 -11.86 19.02 6.73
N ALA A 75 -10.54 18.87 6.68
CA ALA A 75 -9.68 19.88 6.14
C ALA A 75 -10.06 19.98 4.67
N THR A 76 -11.09 20.78 4.37
CA THR A 76 -11.18 21.42 3.08
C THR A 76 -9.86 22.18 2.96
N VAL A 77 -8.92 21.61 2.23
CA VAL A 77 -7.72 22.29 1.79
C VAL A 77 -8.19 23.45 0.94
N THR A 78 -8.43 24.60 1.57
CA THR A 78 -8.53 25.86 0.87
C THR A 78 -7.14 26.13 0.30
N ALA A 79 -7.06 26.23 -1.00
CA ALA A 79 -5.87 26.54 -1.77
C ALA A 79 -5.09 27.71 -1.17
N GLY A 80 -4.04 27.39 -0.45
CA GLY A 80 -3.09 28.34 0.15
C GLY A 80 -1.89 27.54 0.60
N ALA A 81 -0.84 27.49 -0.23
CA ALA A 81 0.48 26.90 0.02
C ALA A 81 0.41 25.69 0.97
N ALA A 82 -0.06 24.56 0.47
CA ALA A 82 0.04 23.30 1.18
C ALA A 82 1.55 23.07 1.46
N ALA A 83 1.92 23.01 2.73
CA ALA A 83 3.25 22.54 3.07
C ALA A 83 3.36 21.13 2.51
N TYR A 84 4.37 20.85 1.71
CA TYR A 84 4.69 19.52 1.20
C TYR A 84 4.72 18.57 2.40
N MET A 85 3.83 17.58 2.41
CA MET A 85 3.84 16.52 3.41
C MET A 85 4.70 15.38 2.85
N LYS A 86 5.77 15.08 3.54
CA LYS A 86 6.67 14.00 3.15
C LYS A 86 5.93 12.67 3.25
N TRP A 87 6.02 11.87 2.20
CA TRP A 87 5.49 10.51 2.19
C TRP A 87 6.19 9.64 3.23
N SER A 88 5.50 8.62 3.72
CA SER A 88 6.11 7.59 4.54
C SER A 88 7.26 6.90 3.81
N ALA A 89 8.20 6.32 4.54
CA ALA A 89 9.38 5.71 3.94
C ALA A 89 9.02 4.51 3.06
N GLY A 90 8.16 3.61 3.57
CA GLY A 90 7.74 2.43 2.84
C GLY A 90 6.99 2.77 1.56
N MET A 91 6.05 3.73 1.62
CA MET A 91 5.32 4.18 0.44
C MET A 91 6.24 4.82 -0.60
N ALA A 92 7.17 5.68 -0.17
CA ALA A 92 8.10 6.36 -1.08
C ALA A 92 9.11 5.39 -1.72
N GLU A 93 9.68 4.48 -0.94
CA GLU A 93 10.65 3.49 -1.40
C GLU A 93 9.99 2.35 -2.18
N GLY A 94 8.87 1.83 -1.70
CA GLY A 94 8.10 0.77 -2.36
C GLY A 94 7.63 1.15 -3.75
N MET A 95 7.34 2.44 -3.98
CA MET A 95 6.97 2.98 -5.29
C MET A 95 8.12 3.69 -6.02
N GLN A 96 9.34 3.62 -5.51
CA GLN A 96 10.51 4.31 -6.07
C GLN A 96 10.19 5.77 -6.44
N ALA A 97 9.42 6.46 -5.58
CA ALA A 97 8.81 7.74 -5.86
C ALA A 97 9.75 8.90 -5.54
N THR A 98 10.18 9.64 -6.55
CA THR A 98 10.92 10.90 -6.36
C THR A 98 10.02 11.98 -5.76
N GLU A 99 10.60 12.98 -5.06
CA GLU A 99 9.84 14.11 -4.50
C GLU A 99 8.97 14.83 -5.54
N THR A 100 9.44 14.91 -6.79
CA THR A 100 8.69 15.53 -7.89
C THR A 100 7.45 14.70 -8.23
N GLN A 101 7.59 13.38 -8.30
CA GLN A 101 6.47 12.47 -8.57
C GLN A 101 5.47 12.44 -7.42
N GLN A 102 5.95 12.42 -6.17
CA GLN A 102 5.09 12.52 -4.98
C GLN A 102 4.20 13.76 -5.07
N LYS A 103 4.84 14.93 -5.33
CA LYS A 103 4.10 16.18 -5.49
C LYS A 103 3.12 16.16 -6.66
N GLN A 104 3.44 15.54 -7.78
CA GLN A 104 2.52 15.41 -8.91
C GLN A 104 1.28 14.59 -8.54
N LEU A 105 1.43 13.50 -7.78
CA LEU A 105 0.32 12.67 -7.33
C LEU A 105 -0.56 13.38 -6.29
N GLU A 106 0.01 14.23 -5.46
CA GLU A 106 -0.74 15.12 -4.57
C GLU A 106 -1.53 16.18 -5.35
N ASP A 107 -0.84 16.89 -6.26
CA ASP A 107 -1.44 17.98 -7.05
C ASP A 107 -2.60 17.48 -7.95
N ASN A 108 -2.54 16.23 -8.43
CA ASN A 108 -3.60 15.63 -9.27
C ASN A 108 -4.66 14.86 -8.46
N GLY A 109 -4.52 14.82 -7.13
CA GLY A 109 -5.50 14.22 -6.22
C GLY A 109 -5.44 12.70 -6.10
N MET A 110 -4.43 12.04 -6.67
CA MET A 110 -4.22 10.60 -6.48
C MET A 110 -3.72 10.28 -5.08
N ALA A 111 -2.80 11.10 -4.53
CA ALA A 111 -2.30 10.97 -3.17
C ALA A 111 -3.12 11.85 -2.21
N ALA A 112 -3.49 11.29 -1.08
CA ALA A 112 -4.24 11.97 -0.02
C ALA A 112 -3.69 11.60 1.36
N PHE A 113 -3.69 12.59 2.27
CA PHE A 113 -3.29 12.41 3.67
C PHE A 113 -4.52 12.35 4.56
N THR A 114 -4.57 11.39 5.47
CA THR A 114 -5.73 11.12 6.33
C THR A 114 -5.50 11.56 7.77
N SER A 115 -4.36 11.22 8.37
CA SER A 115 -3.96 11.56 9.75
C SER A 115 -5.00 11.17 10.81
N GLN A 116 -5.69 10.05 10.63
CA GLN A 116 -6.56 9.47 11.63
C GLN A 116 -5.77 8.53 12.53
N SER A 117 -5.88 8.73 13.86
CA SER A 117 -5.18 7.91 14.85
C SER A 117 -6.16 7.16 15.72
N CYS A 118 -5.82 5.92 16.05
CA CYS A 118 -6.51 5.09 17.02
C CYS A 118 -5.48 4.54 18.03
N THR A 119 -5.76 4.66 19.33
CA THR A 119 -4.88 4.13 20.38
C THR A 119 -5.60 3.05 21.14
N ASP A 120 -5.02 1.86 21.22
CA ASP A 120 -5.49 0.75 22.05
C ASP A 120 -4.29 -0.01 22.61
N ALA A 121 -4.43 -0.57 23.81
CA ALA A 121 -3.41 -1.35 24.53
C ALA A 121 -2.02 -0.69 24.61
N GLY A 122 -1.95 0.65 24.56
CA GLY A 122 -0.70 1.43 24.63
C GLY A 122 0.00 1.62 23.28
N VAL A 123 -0.58 1.11 22.18
CA VAL A 123 -0.09 1.30 20.82
C VAL A 123 -0.99 2.28 20.07
N THR A 124 -0.39 3.23 19.39
CA THR A 124 -1.08 4.18 18.50
C THR A 124 -0.83 3.80 17.06
N VAL A 125 -1.90 3.57 16.31
CA VAL A 125 -1.86 3.38 14.86
C VAL A 125 -2.47 4.61 14.21
N THR A 126 -1.78 5.17 13.23
CA THR A 126 -2.23 6.36 12.48
C THR A 126 -2.29 6.03 11.00
N ALA A 127 -3.47 6.14 10.40
CA ALA A 127 -3.60 6.13 8.94
C ALA A 127 -3.02 7.43 8.40
N GLU A 128 -1.90 7.38 7.67
CA GLU A 128 -1.17 8.57 7.26
C GLU A 128 -1.57 9.03 5.87
N GLN A 129 -1.45 8.17 4.88
CA GLN A 129 -1.69 8.53 3.49
C GLN A 129 -2.29 7.37 2.68
N SER A 130 -2.88 7.72 1.55
CA SER A 130 -3.30 6.76 0.53
C SER A 130 -2.96 7.28 -0.86
N ILE A 131 -2.67 6.35 -1.79
CA ILE A 131 -2.52 6.62 -3.21
C ILE A 131 -3.51 5.73 -3.94
N THR A 132 -4.38 6.33 -4.74
CA THR A 132 -5.53 5.62 -5.29
C THR A 132 -5.77 6.00 -6.74
N ASP A 133 -5.95 4.98 -7.58
CA ASP A 133 -6.40 5.11 -8.97
C ASP A 133 -7.69 4.31 -9.23
N ASN A 134 -7.96 4.00 -10.49
CA ASN A 134 -9.16 3.27 -10.90
C ASN A 134 -9.23 1.84 -10.34
N TYR A 135 -8.09 1.18 -10.13
CA TYR A 135 -8.01 -0.26 -9.84
C TYR A 135 -7.27 -0.59 -8.57
N ASN A 136 -6.45 0.33 -8.06
CA ASN A 136 -5.57 0.11 -6.93
C ASN A 136 -5.70 1.19 -5.88
N SER A 137 -5.48 0.81 -4.63
CA SER A 137 -5.30 1.74 -3.52
C SER A 137 -4.23 1.21 -2.58
N HIS A 138 -3.21 2.03 -2.34
CA HIS A 138 -2.16 1.79 -1.38
C HIS A 138 -2.37 2.71 -0.19
N ILE A 139 -2.28 2.16 1.02
CA ILE A 139 -2.49 2.92 2.27
C ILE A 139 -1.33 2.62 3.21
N SER A 140 -0.75 3.65 3.82
CA SER A 140 0.25 3.47 4.86
C SER A 140 -0.30 3.88 6.23
N PHE A 141 0.14 3.13 7.23
CA PHE A 141 -0.15 3.35 8.65
C PHE A 141 1.15 3.46 9.43
N LYS A 142 1.25 4.48 10.27
CA LYS A 142 2.31 4.58 11.27
C LYS A 142 1.89 3.84 12.53
N VAL A 143 2.78 2.99 13.07
CA VAL A 143 2.56 2.23 14.31
C VAL A 143 3.58 2.66 15.36
N GLU A 144 3.10 3.20 16.48
CA GLU A 144 3.93 3.73 17.56
C GLU A 144 3.59 3.01 18.88
N GLY A 145 4.62 2.69 19.68
CA GLY A 145 4.45 2.04 20.99
C GLY A 145 4.52 0.51 20.95
N PHE A 146 4.69 -0.10 19.78
CA PHE A 146 5.01 -1.51 19.61
C PHE A 146 6.43 -1.63 19.04
N GLN A 147 7.18 -2.59 19.51
CA GLN A 147 8.55 -2.85 19.03
C GLN A 147 8.77 -4.34 18.94
N VAL A 148 9.61 -4.74 18.00
CA VAL A 148 10.11 -6.10 17.82
C VAL A 148 11.64 -6.11 17.91
N GLU A 149 12.21 -7.24 18.24
CA GLU A 149 13.66 -7.43 18.19
C GLU A 149 14.11 -7.58 16.74
N ASP A 150 15.37 -7.27 16.46
CA ASP A 150 15.96 -7.45 15.13
C ASP A 150 15.78 -8.90 14.66
N GLY A 151 15.36 -9.06 13.41
CA GLY A 151 15.05 -10.36 12.81
C GLY A 151 13.67 -10.94 13.16
N GLN A 152 12.88 -10.27 14.00
CA GLN A 152 11.47 -10.64 14.21
C GLN A 152 10.58 -9.88 13.24
N GLN A 153 9.74 -10.60 12.51
CA GLN A 153 8.76 -10.03 11.60
C GLN A 153 7.48 -9.66 12.37
N PRO A 154 7.13 -8.37 12.50
CA PRO A 154 5.86 -7.95 13.09
C PRO A 154 4.69 -8.27 12.17
N ASP A 155 3.50 -8.47 12.73
CA ASP A 155 2.26 -8.57 11.96
C ASP A 155 1.03 -8.26 12.81
N PHE A 156 -0.10 -7.95 12.15
CA PHE A 156 -1.42 -7.96 12.76
C PHE A 156 -2.05 -9.34 12.67
N GLY A 157 -2.67 -9.80 13.74
CA GLY A 157 -3.33 -11.11 13.78
C GLY A 157 -4.57 -11.21 12.90
N SER A 158 -5.19 -10.07 12.56
CA SER A 158 -6.30 -9.98 11.62
C SER A 158 -6.42 -8.59 11.02
N ILE A 159 -6.65 -8.57 9.72
CA ILE A 159 -6.86 -7.37 8.91
C ILE A 159 -8.21 -7.52 8.21
N SER A 160 -9.07 -6.52 8.35
CA SER A 160 -10.36 -6.46 7.64
C SER A 160 -10.51 -5.12 6.96
N VAL A 161 -10.75 -5.14 5.67
CA VAL A 161 -10.96 -3.91 4.86
C VAL A 161 -12.28 -4.03 4.12
N ARG A 162 -13.04 -2.93 4.09
CA ARG A 162 -14.25 -2.80 3.28
C ARG A 162 -14.28 -1.45 2.58
N VAL A 163 -14.71 -1.47 1.33
CA VAL A 163 -14.90 -0.26 0.51
C VAL A 163 -16.37 -0.17 0.13
N ASP A 164 -17.06 0.91 0.55
CA ASP A 164 -18.52 1.06 0.46
C ASP A 164 -19.26 -0.18 1.00
N GLY A 165 -18.74 -0.79 2.08
CA GLY A 165 -19.29 -2.00 2.70
C GLY A 165 -19.01 -3.31 1.95
N LYS A 166 -18.32 -3.29 0.81
CA LYS A 166 -17.89 -4.46 0.04
C LYS A 166 -16.50 -4.89 0.49
N ASP A 167 -16.24 -6.20 0.52
CA ASP A 167 -14.96 -6.84 0.78
C ASP A 167 -14.47 -7.68 -0.42
N ASP A 168 -15.07 -7.49 -1.59
CA ASP A 168 -14.71 -8.14 -2.85
C ASP A 168 -13.51 -7.41 -3.51
N LEU A 169 -12.34 -7.59 -2.92
CA LEU A 169 -11.07 -7.01 -3.34
C LEU A 169 -9.92 -7.95 -3.02
N ASN A 170 -8.86 -7.89 -3.81
CA ASN A 170 -7.61 -8.53 -3.43
C ASN A 170 -6.87 -7.60 -2.47
N LEU A 171 -6.31 -8.18 -1.40
CA LEU A 171 -5.62 -7.46 -0.36
C LEU A 171 -4.28 -8.13 -0.08
N ASP A 172 -3.23 -7.33 -0.07
CA ASP A 172 -1.91 -7.65 0.43
C ASP A 172 -1.53 -6.63 1.49
N ALA A 173 -0.97 -7.08 2.62
CA ALA A 173 -0.65 -6.18 3.71
C ALA A 173 0.53 -6.71 4.52
N GLY A 174 1.34 -5.80 5.03
CA GLY A 174 2.50 -6.15 5.83
C GLY A 174 3.21 -4.93 6.40
N PHE A 175 4.07 -5.18 7.36
CA PHE A 175 4.98 -4.15 7.84
C PHE A 175 6.09 -3.91 6.80
N TYR A 176 6.36 -2.64 6.56
CA TYR A 176 7.48 -2.23 5.73
C TYR A 176 8.78 -2.69 6.35
N ASP A 177 9.54 -3.45 5.57
CA ASP A 177 10.83 -3.99 5.94
C ASP A 177 11.97 -3.26 5.22
N GLY A 178 12.74 -2.51 5.96
CA GLY A 178 13.95 -1.89 5.45
C GLY A 178 15.10 -2.91 5.35
N ILE A 179 16.02 -2.65 4.44
CA ILE A 179 17.23 -3.46 4.31
C ILE A 179 18.27 -2.97 5.33
N ILE A 180 18.84 -3.88 6.13
CA ILE A 180 19.94 -3.55 7.03
C ILE A 180 21.15 -3.11 6.19
N THR A 181 21.66 -1.91 6.48
CA THR A 181 22.87 -1.36 5.86
C THR A 181 24.07 -1.54 6.78
N GLY A 182 25.24 -1.86 6.19
CA GLY A 182 26.50 -1.92 6.90
C GLY A 182 27.03 -0.53 7.27
N GLU A 183 28.17 -0.50 8.00
CA GLU A 183 28.84 0.75 8.39
C GLU A 183 29.27 1.62 7.21
N ASP A 184 29.40 1.04 6.03
CA ASP A 184 29.71 1.72 4.76
C ASP A 184 28.47 2.31 4.07
N GLY A 185 27.28 2.17 4.66
CA GLY A 185 26.01 2.60 4.10
C GLY A 185 25.48 1.75 2.94
N MET A 186 26.12 0.60 2.68
CA MET A 186 25.68 -0.32 1.65
C MET A 186 24.81 -1.43 2.25
N PRO A 187 23.80 -1.94 1.50
CA PRO A 187 23.02 -3.08 1.94
C PRO A 187 23.91 -4.27 2.31
N VAL A 188 23.66 -4.85 3.46
CA VAL A 188 24.35 -6.10 3.85
C VAL A 188 23.85 -7.20 2.92
N ARG A 189 24.77 -7.70 2.07
CA ARG A 189 24.47 -8.76 1.10
C ARG A 189 25.35 -9.96 1.32
N ALA A 190 24.83 -11.12 0.98
CA ALA A 190 25.64 -12.32 0.86
C ALA A 190 26.63 -12.20 -0.30
N SER A 191 27.64 -13.06 -0.32
CA SER A 191 28.73 -13.04 -1.31
C SER A 191 28.28 -13.24 -2.76
N ASP A 192 27.09 -13.76 -2.97
CA ASP A 192 26.45 -13.95 -4.28
C ASP A 192 25.56 -12.76 -4.69
N GLY A 193 25.50 -11.71 -3.85
CA GLY A 193 24.69 -10.52 -4.09
C GLY A 193 23.23 -10.64 -3.64
N SER A 194 22.80 -11.79 -3.11
CA SER A 194 21.49 -11.97 -2.49
C SER A 194 21.40 -11.20 -1.16
N SER A 195 20.18 -11.07 -0.60
CA SER A 195 20.00 -10.50 0.72
C SER A 195 20.80 -11.28 1.76
N ALA A 196 21.43 -10.57 2.70
CA ALA A 196 22.12 -11.21 3.79
C ALA A 196 21.14 -12.01 4.63
N LEU A 197 21.60 -13.17 5.06
CA LEU A 197 20.87 -14.03 5.98
C LEU A 197 21.59 -14.00 7.33
N ASP A 198 20.83 -14.13 8.41
CA ASP A 198 21.39 -14.34 9.74
C ASP A 198 21.98 -15.75 9.89
N GLU A 199 22.47 -16.08 11.08
CA GLU A 199 23.04 -17.40 11.39
C GLU A 199 22.03 -18.57 11.27
N ASN A 200 20.72 -18.27 11.23
CA ASN A 200 19.65 -19.24 11.08
C ASN A 200 19.21 -19.39 9.62
N GLY A 201 19.69 -18.53 8.73
CA GLY A 201 19.29 -18.46 7.33
C GLY A 201 18.06 -17.59 7.07
N ASP A 202 17.66 -16.75 8.03
CA ASP A 202 16.57 -15.80 7.87
C ASP A 202 17.12 -14.47 7.32
N MET A 203 16.32 -13.78 6.48
CA MET A 203 16.72 -12.50 5.92
C MET A 203 16.82 -11.43 7.01
N MET A 204 17.87 -10.61 6.91
CA MET A 204 18.10 -9.52 7.86
C MET A 204 17.34 -8.27 7.42
N TYR A 205 16.22 -8.02 8.05
CA TYR A 205 15.40 -6.83 7.86
C TYR A 205 15.29 -6.02 9.15
N TYR A 206 15.03 -4.73 9.03
CA TYR A 206 14.59 -3.92 10.16
C TYR A 206 13.19 -3.39 9.90
N TYR A 207 12.36 -3.38 10.94
CA TYR A 207 10.99 -2.86 10.88
C TYR A 207 10.84 -1.57 11.67
N VAL A 208 11.70 -1.35 12.66
CA VAL A 208 11.67 -0.17 13.51
C VAL A 208 12.50 0.94 12.86
N GLN A 209 11.86 2.06 12.57
CA GLN A 209 12.49 3.23 11.96
C GLN A 209 13.29 4.04 12.98
N GLU A 210 14.07 5.03 12.53
CA GLU A 210 14.94 5.86 13.39
C GLU A 210 14.15 6.59 14.51
N ASP A 211 12.89 6.93 14.27
CA ASP A 211 12.02 7.58 15.27
C ASP A 211 11.34 6.60 16.23
N GLY A 212 11.62 5.30 16.11
CA GLY A 212 11.07 4.24 16.93
C GLY A 212 9.67 3.78 16.51
N SER A 213 9.13 4.28 15.42
CA SER A 213 7.87 3.81 14.83
C SER A 213 8.11 2.66 13.85
N MET A 214 7.04 2.01 13.45
CA MET A 214 6.99 1.09 12.32
C MET A 214 5.94 1.56 11.31
N GLU A 215 6.08 1.16 10.06
CA GLU A 215 5.12 1.43 9.01
C GLU A 215 4.44 0.14 8.60
N PHE A 216 3.11 0.19 8.46
CA PHE A 216 2.30 -0.93 7.99
C PHE A 216 1.54 -0.51 6.74
N ASP A 217 1.71 -1.26 5.66
CA ASP A 217 1.12 -0.93 4.38
C ASP A 217 0.02 -1.92 4.01
N ILE A 218 -1.05 -1.39 3.40
CA ILE A 218 -2.14 -2.17 2.82
C ILE A 218 -2.22 -1.83 1.34
N ASN A 219 -2.07 -2.84 0.49
CA ASN A 219 -2.23 -2.75 -0.94
C ASN A 219 -3.50 -3.47 -1.35
N MET A 220 -4.38 -2.78 -2.05
CA MET A 220 -5.66 -3.33 -2.49
C MET A 220 -5.83 -3.17 -3.99
N ASN A 221 -6.44 -4.16 -4.63
CA ASN A 221 -6.82 -4.02 -6.02
C ASN A 221 -8.19 -4.65 -6.33
N ASN A 222 -8.88 -4.05 -7.30
CA ASN A 222 -10.06 -4.60 -7.92
C ASN A 222 -10.04 -4.23 -9.41
N TYR A 223 -9.65 -5.19 -10.25
CA TYR A 223 -9.59 -5.02 -11.71
C TYR A 223 -10.90 -5.35 -12.43
N GLN A 224 -11.93 -5.76 -11.70
CA GLN A 224 -13.24 -6.08 -12.28
C GLN A 224 -14.14 -4.85 -12.39
N GLU A 225 -13.97 -3.85 -11.50
CA GLU A 225 -14.79 -2.65 -11.44
C GLU A 225 -13.91 -1.40 -11.50
N LYS A 226 -13.87 -0.74 -12.68
CA LYS A 226 -13.15 0.53 -12.85
C LYS A 226 -13.69 1.61 -11.91
N GLY A 227 -12.82 2.31 -11.20
CA GLY A 227 -13.19 3.35 -10.24
C GLY A 227 -13.72 2.81 -8.91
N PHE A 228 -13.46 1.54 -8.60
CA PHE A 228 -13.92 0.89 -7.38
C PHE A 228 -13.52 1.64 -6.10
N PHE A 229 -12.34 2.28 -6.08
CA PHE A 229 -11.79 2.94 -4.89
C PHE A 229 -12.03 4.44 -4.84
N ILE A 230 -12.06 5.14 -5.98
CA ILE A 230 -12.03 6.60 -6.04
C ILE A 230 -13.24 7.23 -5.34
N GLY A 231 -12.97 8.02 -4.30
CA GLY A 231 -14.00 8.75 -3.55
C GLY A 231 -14.95 7.87 -2.74
N LYS A 232 -14.58 6.61 -2.48
CA LYS A 232 -15.37 5.66 -1.73
C LYS A 232 -15.08 5.71 -0.23
N ASP A 233 -16.06 5.33 0.58
CA ASP A 233 -15.87 5.20 2.02
C ASP A 233 -15.14 3.87 2.32
N ILE A 234 -14.03 3.96 3.05
CA ILE A 234 -13.24 2.79 3.45
C ILE A 234 -13.36 2.58 4.95
N GLN A 235 -13.44 1.33 5.36
CA GLN A 235 -13.35 0.88 6.74
C GLN A 235 -12.19 -0.10 6.85
N VAL A 236 -11.28 0.15 7.81
CA VAL A 236 -10.15 -0.72 8.13
C VAL A 236 -10.23 -1.11 9.60
N GLU A 237 -10.14 -2.39 9.90
CA GLU A 237 -10.01 -2.92 11.25
C GLU A 237 -8.76 -3.79 11.32
N LEU A 238 -7.83 -3.42 12.21
CA LEU A 238 -6.61 -4.15 12.52
C LEU A 238 -6.75 -4.71 13.93
N LYS A 239 -6.42 -6.00 14.12
CA LYS A 239 -6.53 -6.66 15.43
C LYS A 239 -5.26 -7.37 15.79
N ASP A 240 -4.97 -7.30 17.08
CA ASP A 240 -3.85 -7.99 17.71
C ASP A 240 -2.51 -7.66 17.04
N LEU A 241 -1.48 -7.50 17.81
CA LEU A 241 -0.10 -7.36 17.31
C LEU A 241 0.74 -8.51 17.82
N GLY A 242 1.66 -8.95 16.99
CA GLY A 242 2.55 -10.04 17.31
C GLY A 242 3.68 -10.17 16.32
N THR A 243 4.25 -11.36 16.25
CA THR A 243 5.34 -11.69 15.33
C THR A 243 4.98 -12.93 14.53
N VAL A 244 5.52 -13.03 13.32
CA VAL A 244 5.39 -14.21 12.45
C VAL A 244 6.73 -14.92 12.38
N ASN A 245 6.71 -16.25 12.51
CA ASN A 245 7.84 -17.11 12.27
C ASN A 245 7.36 -18.33 11.47
N LYS A 246 7.94 -18.56 10.28
CA LYS A 246 7.57 -19.67 9.39
C LYS A 246 6.07 -19.80 9.16
N ALA A 247 5.41 -18.67 8.89
CA ALA A 247 3.96 -18.54 8.69
C ALA A 247 3.09 -18.84 9.94
N GLU A 248 3.65 -18.93 11.13
CA GLU A 248 2.91 -19.05 12.38
C GLU A 248 2.89 -17.70 13.11
N PHE A 249 1.70 -17.13 13.29
CA PHE A 249 1.52 -15.88 14.03
C PHE A 249 1.49 -16.15 15.54
N THR A 250 2.32 -15.41 16.27
CA THR A 250 2.35 -15.41 17.73
C THR A 250 1.90 -14.07 18.27
N ARG A 251 0.71 -14.01 18.86
CA ARG A 251 0.17 -12.77 19.45
C ARG A 251 0.99 -12.33 20.66
N THR A 252 1.48 -11.10 20.62
CA THR A 252 2.17 -10.46 21.74
C THR A 252 1.26 -9.48 22.48
N LEU A 253 0.37 -8.79 21.74
CA LEU A 253 -0.52 -7.77 22.26
C LEU A 253 -1.95 -7.99 21.73
N GLU A 254 -2.95 -7.96 22.62
CA GLU A 254 -4.35 -7.95 22.25
C GLU A 254 -4.84 -6.50 22.13
N GLY A 255 -5.37 -6.14 20.96
CA GLY A 255 -5.87 -4.79 20.68
C GLY A 255 -6.73 -4.74 19.43
N THR A 256 -7.41 -3.60 19.24
CA THR A 256 -8.23 -3.34 18.04
C THR A 256 -8.11 -1.88 17.65
N TRP A 257 -7.69 -1.64 16.42
CA TRP A 257 -7.57 -0.33 15.81
C TRP A 257 -8.52 -0.25 14.62
N SER A 258 -9.45 0.70 14.65
CA SER A 258 -10.51 0.83 13.64
C SER A 258 -10.49 2.24 13.05
N PHE A 259 -10.62 2.30 11.74
CA PHE A 259 -10.55 3.52 10.95
C PHE A 259 -11.71 3.56 9.95
N GLU A 260 -12.19 4.76 9.67
CA GLU A 260 -13.18 5.02 8.63
C GLU A 260 -12.94 6.40 8.03
N TRP A 261 -12.72 6.44 6.71
CA TRP A 261 -12.55 7.70 5.98
C TRP A 261 -12.96 7.54 4.51
N LYS A 262 -12.97 8.65 3.80
CA LYS A 262 -13.18 8.65 2.35
C LYS A 262 -11.85 8.60 1.63
N LEU A 263 -11.65 7.57 0.80
CA LEU A 263 -10.48 7.49 -0.07
C LEU A 263 -10.44 8.68 -1.01
N GLY A 264 -9.26 9.24 -1.20
CA GLY A 264 -8.98 10.16 -2.29
C GLY A 264 -8.98 9.43 -3.62
N GLY A 265 -8.12 9.87 -4.52
CA GLY A 265 -7.90 9.22 -5.80
C GLY A 265 -8.40 10.01 -6.99
N ALA A 266 -7.81 9.73 -8.13
CA ALA A 266 -8.16 10.36 -9.40
C ALA A 266 -7.97 9.38 -10.57
N ASP A 267 -8.82 9.49 -11.58
CA ASP A 267 -8.61 8.84 -12.88
C ASP A 267 -7.65 9.69 -13.71
N THR A 268 -6.37 9.37 -13.61
CA THR A 268 -5.29 9.99 -14.37
C THR A 268 -4.71 9.03 -15.41
N ALA A 269 -5.38 7.90 -15.60
CA ALA A 269 -4.92 6.88 -16.53
C ALA A 269 -5.01 7.38 -17.99
N LYS A 270 -4.04 6.93 -18.79
CA LYS A 270 -4.00 7.15 -20.21
C LYS A 270 -4.21 5.84 -20.95
N THR A 271 -5.18 5.83 -21.86
CA THR A 271 -5.48 4.66 -22.68
C THR A 271 -4.80 4.77 -24.04
N TYR A 272 -4.10 3.70 -24.42
CA TYR A 272 -3.46 3.53 -25.73
C TYR A 272 -4.20 2.46 -26.50
N THR A 273 -4.78 2.80 -27.64
CA THR A 273 -5.37 1.84 -28.57
C THR A 273 -4.32 1.39 -29.55
N LEU A 274 -3.92 0.13 -29.49
CA LEU A 274 -2.77 -0.41 -30.23
C LEU A 274 -3.19 -1.26 -31.42
N ASN A 275 -4.06 -2.27 -31.19
CA ASN A 275 -4.52 -3.24 -32.20
C ASN A 275 -3.39 -3.87 -32.99
N GLN A 276 -2.33 -4.32 -32.30
CA GLN A 276 -1.12 -4.89 -32.90
C GLN A 276 -0.92 -6.34 -32.51
N PRO A 277 -0.59 -7.22 -33.47
CA PRO A 277 -0.24 -8.60 -33.18
C PRO A 277 1.12 -8.66 -32.46
N LEU A 278 1.23 -9.52 -31.46
CA LEU A 278 2.47 -9.77 -30.73
C LEU A 278 3.24 -10.93 -31.40
N GLY A 279 3.90 -10.62 -32.51
CA GLY A 279 4.71 -11.57 -33.26
C GLY A 279 3.96 -12.86 -33.62
N ASP A 280 4.55 -14.00 -33.25
CA ASP A 280 4.02 -15.34 -33.49
C ASP A 280 3.27 -15.94 -32.28
N SER A 281 3.06 -15.17 -31.22
CA SER A 281 2.35 -15.64 -30.03
C SER A 281 0.88 -16.02 -30.29
N GLY A 282 0.27 -15.45 -31.32
CA GLY A 282 -1.16 -15.55 -31.58
C GLY A 282 -2.02 -14.53 -30.82
N ALA A 283 -1.42 -13.72 -29.96
CA ALA A 283 -2.08 -12.65 -29.25
C ALA A 283 -2.05 -11.35 -30.04
N THR A 284 -3.13 -10.58 -29.94
CA THR A 284 -3.21 -9.19 -30.42
C THR A 284 -3.49 -8.29 -29.23
N ILE A 285 -2.54 -7.39 -28.91
CA ILE A 285 -2.81 -6.35 -27.92
C ILE A 285 -3.80 -5.34 -28.50
N GLN A 286 -4.90 -5.11 -27.81
CA GLN A 286 -5.95 -4.17 -28.23
C GLN A 286 -5.75 -2.82 -27.60
N THR A 287 -5.75 -2.77 -26.27
CA THR A 287 -5.60 -1.54 -25.49
C THR A 287 -4.65 -1.74 -24.31
N VAL A 288 -3.98 -0.66 -23.93
CA VAL A 288 -3.24 -0.58 -22.67
C VAL A 288 -3.66 0.70 -21.96
N GLU A 289 -4.22 0.57 -20.78
CA GLU A 289 -4.47 1.69 -19.87
C GLU A 289 -3.34 1.73 -18.84
N VAL A 290 -2.69 2.88 -18.69
CA VAL A 290 -1.59 3.09 -17.74
C VAL A 290 -1.94 4.25 -16.84
N SER A 291 -1.99 4.02 -15.55
CA SER A 291 -1.97 5.05 -14.52
C SER A 291 -0.55 5.16 -13.93
N PRO A 292 -0.28 6.17 -13.10
CA PRO A 292 0.99 6.23 -12.39
C PRO A 292 1.33 5.00 -11.52
N ILE A 293 0.33 4.21 -11.09
CA ILE A 293 0.52 3.09 -10.15
C ILE A 293 -0.05 1.76 -10.66
N SER A 294 -0.60 1.71 -11.87
CA SER A 294 -1.16 0.47 -12.41
C SER A 294 -1.15 0.40 -13.92
N VAL A 295 -1.25 -0.82 -14.41
CA VAL A 295 -1.40 -1.16 -15.82
C VAL A 295 -2.59 -2.08 -15.99
N TYR A 296 -3.36 -1.84 -17.03
CA TYR A 296 -4.47 -2.70 -17.47
C TYR A 296 -4.38 -2.91 -18.98
N ALA A 297 -4.06 -4.13 -19.42
CA ALA A 297 -3.87 -4.48 -20.82
C ALA A 297 -4.94 -5.46 -21.28
N GLU A 298 -5.61 -5.15 -22.40
CA GLU A 298 -6.63 -6.00 -23.02
C GLU A 298 -6.11 -6.58 -24.31
N TYR A 299 -6.33 -7.88 -24.46
CA TYR A 299 -5.90 -8.63 -25.65
C TYR A 299 -7.10 -9.33 -26.28
N ASN A 300 -7.01 -9.53 -27.59
CA ASN A 300 -7.68 -10.63 -28.25
C ASN A 300 -6.66 -11.79 -28.34
N PHE A 301 -6.92 -12.86 -27.61
CA PHE A 301 -6.05 -14.03 -27.58
C PHE A 301 -6.90 -15.30 -27.68
N PRO A 302 -6.89 -15.98 -28.84
CA PRO A 302 -7.66 -17.19 -29.03
C PRO A 302 -7.37 -18.23 -27.95
N ILE A 303 -8.43 -18.82 -27.38
CA ILE A 303 -8.31 -19.79 -26.30
C ILE A 303 -7.43 -20.96 -26.76
N GLN A 304 -6.28 -21.10 -26.14
CA GLN A 304 -5.34 -22.20 -26.36
C GLN A 304 -5.17 -22.98 -25.05
N LYS A 305 -5.12 -24.30 -25.18
CA LYS A 305 -4.87 -25.18 -24.03
C LYS A 305 -3.54 -25.86 -24.23
N GLU A 306 -2.79 -25.98 -23.17
CA GLU A 306 -1.54 -26.74 -23.15
C GLU A 306 -1.59 -27.81 -22.07
N THR A 307 -0.85 -28.88 -22.28
CA THR A 307 -0.72 -29.95 -21.30
C THR A 307 0.63 -29.80 -20.60
N ILE A 308 0.59 -29.62 -19.29
CA ILE A 308 1.78 -29.54 -18.43
C ILE A 308 1.96 -30.90 -17.78
N THR A 309 3.16 -31.46 -17.90
CA THR A 309 3.54 -32.70 -17.21
C THR A 309 4.36 -32.32 -15.99
N GLY A 310 3.88 -32.62 -14.80
CA GLY A 310 4.57 -32.42 -13.52
C GLY A 310 5.03 -33.75 -12.93
N GLU A 311 6.16 -33.74 -12.24
CA GLU A 311 6.61 -34.87 -11.41
C GLU A 311 6.10 -34.68 -9.97
N ASN A 312 5.41 -35.70 -9.46
CA ASN A 312 4.90 -35.71 -8.10
C ASN A 312 6.02 -36.09 -7.10
N GLU A 313 5.83 -35.79 -5.82
CA GLU A 313 6.80 -36.12 -4.76
C GLU A 313 7.12 -37.64 -4.64
N ASP A 314 6.23 -38.51 -5.13
CA ASP A 314 6.41 -39.96 -5.14
C ASP A 314 7.12 -40.46 -6.41
N GLY A 315 7.59 -39.56 -7.29
CA GLY A 315 8.26 -39.87 -8.55
C GLY A 315 7.33 -40.29 -9.69
N THR A 316 6.02 -40.18 -9.50
CA THR A 316 5.05 -40.38 -10.59
C THR A 316 4.86 -39.10 -11.38
N THR A 317 4.51 -39.20 -12.64
CA THR A 317 4.16 -38.03 -13.47
C THR A 317 2.66 -37.81 -13.49
N SER A 318 2.24 -36.55 -13.37
CA SER A 318 0.87 -36.13 -13.59
C SER A 318 0.79 -35.21 -14.80
N GLU A 319 -0.27 -35.32 -15.58
CA GLU A 319 -0.58 -34.38 -16.67
C GLU A 319 -1.77 -33.52 -16.23
N SER A 320 -1.61 -32.20 -16.37
CA SER A 320 -2.68 -31.24 -16.20
C SER A 320 -2.86 -30.42 -17.48
N THR A 321 -4.10 -30.07 -17.80
CA THR A 321 -4.38 -29.18 -18.92
C THR A 321 -4.68 -27.78 -18.37
N THR A 322 -3.93 -26.80 -18.82
CA THR A 322 -4.11 -25.39 -18.48
C THR A 322 -4.39 -24.55 -19.71
N PHE A 323 -4.79 -23.30 -19.50
CA PHE A 323 -4.86 -22.32 -20.58
C PHE A 323 -3.47 -21.71 -20.80
N LYS A 324 -3.09 -21.54 -22.08
CA LYS A 324 -1.89 -20.79 -22.42
C LYS A 324 -2.08 -19.32 -22.07
N GLU A 325 -1.05 -18.71 -21.54
CA GLU A 325 -1.06 -17.28 -21.21
C GLU A 325 -0.62 -16.43 -22.40
N ALA A 326 -1.20 -15.25 -22.52
CA ALA A 326 -0.74 -14.26 -23.50
C ALA A 326 0.60 -13.64 -23.01
N PRO A 327 1.45 -13.15 -23.94
CA PRO A 327 2.67 -12.43 -23.58
C PRO A 327 2.40 -11.30 -22.60
N PRO A 328 2.93 -11.35 -21.36
CA PRO A 328 2.64 -10.33 -20.36
C PRO A 328 3.33 -9.02 -20.68
N LEU A 329 2.62 -7.92 -20.47
CA LEU A 329 3.20 -6.59 -20.47
C LEU A 329 3.97 -6.41 -19.16
N MET A 330 5.31 -6.44 -19.20
CA MET A 330 6.14 -6.34 -18.01
C MET A 330 7.00 -5.08 -17.98
N GLY A 331 7.27 -4.47 -19.12
CA GLY A 331 8.16 -3.33 -19.17
C GLY A 331 7.72 -2.25 -20.16
N ILE A 332 8.44 -1.15 -20.13
CA ILE A 332 8.26 0.01 -21.00
C ILE A 332 9.60 0.59 -21.44
N LYS A 333 9.60 1.28 -22.57
CA LYS A 333 10.70 2.12 -22.98
C LYS A 333 10.20 3.57 -23.04
N LEU A 334 10.91 4.46 -22.38
CA LEU A 334 10.55 5.87 -22.30
C LEU A 334 11.07 6.66 -23.52
N LYS A 335 10.54 7.86 -23.74
CA LYS A 335 10.93 8.75 -24.85
C LYS A 335 12.39 9.20 -24.78
N ASP A 336 12.98 9.24 -23.60
CA ASP A 336 14.41 9.54 -23.40
C ASP A 336 15.33 8.36 -23.65
N GLY A 337 14.77 7.18 -23.96
CA GLY A 337 15.50 5.93 -24.22
C GLY A 337 15.70 5.05 -22.99
N THR A 338 15.26 5.49 -21.80
CA THR A 338 15.30 4.66 -20.59
C THR A 338 14.42 3.43 -20.77
N VAL A 339 14.96 2.23 -20.45
CA VAL A 339 14.26 0.96 -20.52
C VAL A 339 13.99 0.45 -19.10
N ILE A 340 12.72 0.26 -18.78
CA ILE A 340 12.24 -0.37 -17.56
C ILE A 340 11.77 -1.78 -17.96
N LYS A 341 12.56 -2.79 -17.58
CA LYS A 341 12.33 -4.17 -18.04
C LYS A 341 11.24 -4.90 -17.25
N ASN A 342 11.08 -4.54 -15.99
CA ASN A 342 10.06 -5.09 -15.13
C ASN A 342 9.52 -3.97 -14.23
N MET A 343 8.21 -3.82 -14.18
CA MET A 343 7.52 -2.85 -13.33
C MET A 343 6.38 -3.50 -12.52
N TYR A 344 6.35 -4.84 -12.46
CA TYR A 344 5.34 -5.60 -11.74
C TYR A 344 5.64 -5.60 -10.24
N MET A 345 4.70 -5.11 -9.43
CA MET A 345 4.81 -5.10 -7.98
C MET A 345 4.20 -6.37 -7.36
N GLY A 346 3.06 -6.78 -7.86
CA GLY A 346 2.28 -7.88 -7.30
C GLY A 346 0.79 -7.65 -7.50
N GLY A 347 0.00 -8.60 -7.04
CA GLY A 347 -1.46 -8.57 -7.10
C GLY A 347 -1.98 -8.22 -8.49
N GLY A 348 -2.67 -9.11 -9.16
CA GLY A 348 -3.09 -8.81 -10.52
C GLY A 348 -4.27 -9.65 -10.97
N MET A 349 -4.81 -9.28 -12.11
CA MET A 349 -5.77 -10.09 -12.85
C MET A 349 -5.14 -10.56 -14.15
N ILE A 350 -5.02 -11.87 -14.31
CA ILE A 350 -4.43 -12.49 -15.49
C ILE A 350 -5.39 -13.57 -15.97
N GLY A 351 -5.74 -13.54 -17.26
CA GLY A 351 -6.51 -14.59 -17.85
C GLY A 351 -7.65 -14.14 -18.75
N TYR A 352 -8.40 -15.13 -19.23
CA TYR A 352 -9.59 -14.89 -20.04
C TYR A 352 -10.72 -14.33 -19.16
N GLN A 353 -11.40 -13.31 -19.65
CA GLN A 353 -12.53 -12.72 -18.93
C GLN A 353 -13.70 -13.69 -18.76
N ASN A 354 -13.82 -14.64 -19.69
CA ASN A 354 -14.72 -15.78 -19.55
C ASN A 354 -14.21 -16.98 -20.38
N ASN A 355 -14.72 -18.17 -20.09
CA ASN A 355 -14.26 -19.42 -20.71
C ASN A 355 -14.68 -19.63 -22.18
N SER A 356 -15.34 -18.65 -22.79
CA SER A 356 -15.92 -18.73 -24.14
C SER A 356 -15.60 -17.53 -25.03
N SER A 357 -14.78 -16.60 -24.55
CA SER A 357 -14.34 -15.39 -25.26
C SER A 357 -12.84 -15.38 -25.40
N ASP A 358 -12.35 -14.87 -26.52
CA ASP A 358 -10.92 -14.62 -26.75
C ASP A 358 -10.44 -13.33 -26.05
N ASP A 359 -11.28 -12.71 -25.24
CA ASP A 359 -10.93 -11.54 -24.44
C ASP A 359 -10.06 -11.95 -23.27
N TYR A 360 -8.83 -11.49 -23.26
CA TYR A 360 -7.82 -11.77 -22.25
C TYR A 360 -7.33 -10.48 -21.61
N VAL A 361 -7.10 -10.50 -20.31
CA VAL A 361 -6.64 -9.34 -19.54
C VAL A 361 -5.35 -9.68 -18.80
N TYR A 362 -4.46 -8.71 -18.76
CA TYR A 362 -3.28 -8.68 -17.93
C TYR A 362 -3.23 -7.33 -17.21
N ALA A 363 -3.46 -7.32 -15.89
CA ALA A 363 -3.53 -6.11 -15.09
C ALA A 363 -2.80 -6.29 -13.76
N TYR A 364 -2.09 -5.25 -13.30
CA TYR A 364 -1.30 -5.30 -12.07
C TYR A 364 -0.94 -3.91 -11.55
N ALA A 365 -0.53 -3.84 -10.26
CA ALA A 365 0.07 -2.66 -9.66
C ALA A 365 1.56 -2.56 -10.01
N THR A 366 2.06 -1.34 -10.25
CA THR A 366 3.47 -1.09 -10.60
C THR A 366 4.32 -0.87 -9.35
N ASP A 367 5.58 -1.33 -9.39
CA ASP A 367 6.59 -1.17 -8.35
C ASP A 367 7.23 0.24 -8.31
N ARG A 368 6.71 1.14 -9.12
CA ARG A 368 7.21 2.52 -9.26
C ARG A 368 6.18 3.44 -9.83
N ILE A 369 6.39 4.74 -9.64
CA ILE A 369 5.54 5.74 -10.29
C ILE A 369 5.89 5.85 -11.76
N ILE A 370 4.91 5.61 -12.62
CA ILE A 370 5.02 5.73 -14.08
C ILE A 370 4.43 7.06 -14.52
N ASP A 371 5.14 7.78 -15.39
CA ASP A 371 4.56 8.89 -16.16
C ASP A 371 4.05 8.35 -17.51
N PRO A 372 2.73 8.20 -17.67
CA PRO A 372 2.18 7.66 -18.91
C PRO A 372 2.58 8.48 -20.15
N ASP A 373 2.77 9.79 -20.01
CA ASP A 373 3.12 10.65 -21.13
C ASP A 373 4.55 10.44 -21.65
N GLN A 374 5.42 9.80 -20.88
CA GLN A 374 6.80 9.51 -21.27
C GLN A 374 6.97 8.16 -21.97
N ILE A 375 5.95 7.34 -22.09
CA ILE A 375 6.05 6.02 -22.72
C ILE A 375 6.21 6.17 -24.24
N ALA A 376 7.21 5.48 -24.80
CA ALA A 376 7.46 5.35 -26.24
C ALA A 376 7.12 3.95 -26.76
N TYR A 377 7.40 2.91 -25.97
CA TYR A 377 7.09 1.52 -26.32
C TYR A 377 6.61 0.75 -25.11
N PHE A 378 5.73 -0.21 -25.34
CA PHE A 378 5.37 -1.28 -24.41
C PHE A 378 6.21 -2.53 -24.72
N LEU A 379 6.68 -3.21 -23.67
CA LEU A 379 7.54 -4.38 -23.74
C LEU A 379 6.81 -5.62 -23.22
N PHE A 380 6.45 -6.53 -24.11
CA PHE A 380 5.74 -7.77 -23.80
C PHE A 380 6.73 -8.93 -23.80
N ILE A 381 6.85 -9.67 -22.72
CA ILE A 381 7.78 -10.80 -22.62
C ILE A 381 7.30 -11.95 -23.54
N LYS A 382 8.24 -12.49 -24.33
CA LYS A 382 7.95 -13.60 -25.25
C LYS A 382 7.76 -14.93 -24.53
N ASP A 383 8.58 -15.17 -23.52
CA ASP A 383 8.57 -16.40 -22.73
C ASP A 383 8.97 -16.13 -21.28
N ILE A 384 8.19 -16.63 -20.32
CA ILE A 384 8.40 -16.42 -18.89
C ILE A 384 9.20 -17.57 -18.25
N LEU A 385 9.50 -18.64 -19.00
CA LEU A 385 10.01 -19.91 -18.47
C LEU A 385 11.33 -19.78 -17.68
N ASP A 386 12.12 -18.73 -17.93
CA ASP A 386 13.42 -18.53 -17.26
C ASP A 386 13.39 -17.39 -16.20
N GLY A 387 12.22 -16.86 -15.89
CA GLY A 387 12.06 -15.72 -14.98
C GLY A 387 12.48 -14.39 -15.59
N VAL A 388 12.28 -13.28 -14.85
CA VAL A 388 12.56 -11.92 -15.34
C VAL A 388 14.03 -11.49 -15.19
N GLN A 389 14.88 -12.31 -14.60
CA GLN A 389 16.31 -12.01 -14.45
C GLN A 389 17.07 -12.37 -15.75
N GLY A 390 17.88 -11.40 -16.20
CA GLY A 390 18.74 -11.61 -17.38
C GLY A 390 18.09 -11.33 -18.73
N LEU A 391 16.83 -10.85 -18.77
CA LEU A 391 16.13 -10.49 -20.00
C LEU A 391 16.92 -9.44 -20.81
N THR A 392 17.00 -9.67 -22.13
CA THR A 392 17.59 -8.77 -23.13
C THR A 392 16.50 -8.12 -23.97
N GLU A 393 16.85 -7.21 -24.87
CA GLU A 393 15.87 -6.60 -25.80
C GLU A 393 15.24 -7.65 -26.72
N ASP A 394 15.96 -8.72 -27.06
CA ASP A 394 15.46 -9.80 -27.93
C ASP A 394 14.35 -10.64 -27.27
N ASP A 395 14.20 -10.56 -25.96
CA ASP A 395 13.21 -11.34 -25.21
C ASP A 395 11.83 -10.68 -25.17
N TYR A 396 11.68 -9.50 -25.80
CA TYR A 396 10.43 -8.75 -25.83
C TYR A 396 9.86 -8.61 -27.23
N TYR A 397 8.51 -8.58 -27.31
CA TYR A 397 7.81 -7.92 -28.40
C TYR A 397 7.71 -6.43 -28.06
N GLU A 398 8.33 -5.57 -28.84
CA GLU A 398 8.22 -4.12 -28.68
C GLU A 398 7.03 -3.58 -29.47
N VAL A 399 6.13 -2.88 -28.82
CA VAL A 399 4.97 -2.24 -29.45
C VAL A 399 5.08 -0.73 -29.27
N ALA A 400 5.25 -0.01 -30.36
CA ALA A 400 5.39 1.45 -30.35
C ALA A 400 4.05 2.13 -30.00
N VAL A 401 4.13 3.15 -29.18
CA VAL A 401 3.04 4.07 -28.93
C VAL A 401 2.99 5.08 -30.09
N GLY A 402 1.98 4.97 -30.95
CA GLY A 402 1.83 5.88 -32.11
C GLY A 402 1.61 7.34 -31.68
N GLU A 403 2.19 8.29 -32.43
CA GLU A 403 2.11 9.72 -32.13
C GLU A 403 0.68 10.31 -32.18
N ASN A 404 -0.34 9.56 -32.65
CA ASN A 404 -1.67 10.10 -32.98
C ASN A 404 -2.85 9.32 -32.36
N GLN A 405 -2.69 8.67 -31.19
CA GLN A 405 -3.81 8.00 -30.55
C GLN A 405 -4.18 8.64 -29.19
N GLN A 406 -4.37 9.96 -29.22
CA GLN A 406 -5.17 10.61 -28.19
C GLN A 406 -6.64 10.33 -28.52
N GLY A 407 -7.25 9.37 -27.82
CA GLY A 407 -8.69 9.24 -27.80
C GLY A 407 -9.29 10.54 -27.30
N ASP A 408 -10.16 11.14 -28.09
CA ASP A 408 -10.98 12.29 -27.70
C ASP A 408 -11.69 11.97 -26.36
N ARG A 409 -11.55 12.91 -25.44
CA ARG A 409 -12.25 12.92 -24.14
C ARG A 409 -13.72 13.19 -24.30
#